data_e3e9203c402101b8cd7679a1352c45f4
#
_entry.id   e3e9203c402101b8cd7679a1352c45f4
#
_cell.length_a   1.000
_cell.length_b   1.000
_cell.length_c   1.000
_cell.angle_alpha   90.00
_cell.angle_beta   90.00
_cell.angle_gamma   90.00
#
_symmetry.space_group_name_H-M   'P 1'
#
loop_
_entity.id
_entity.type
_entity.pdbx_description
1 polymer ?
#
loop_
_entity_poly.entity_id
_entity_poly.type
_entity_poly.pdbx_seq_one_letter_code
_entity_poly.pdbx_strand_id
1 'polypeptide(L)'
;MALHVRGAVLPEGEVRDLWLVGDRVTYEPVAGAETISDGGWVLPGLVDAHCHLGIAYGARPVTGLDEARELAAVDRDTGVLALRDAGSPYPYPELDDEPGVPRLARAGRHIAPPKRYLRDIGIEVEAVDVTATVSAQAAAGTGWVKLVGDWIDRSVGDLAPSWDAETLTAAVAEAHAAGVRAAVHTFSEEAVEIMVRAGVDSVEHGTGLSLDLIDEMARRGTALVPTMINIENFGGIADQARVRFPRYADHMVALRDRFPGVVQAAHEAGVPIYVGTDAGGGIRHGQVAEEVLRLHAAGIPTADVLASASWGARAWLGFPGLVEGGLADLVVYPADPRTDLAVVRAPQRIVLRGRVII
;
A
#
# COMPACT_ATOMS: atom_id res chain seq x y z
N MET A 1 -3.80 9.49 -30.48
CA MET A 1 -5.24 9.79 -30.57
C MET A 1 -5.66 10.33 -29.22
N ALA A 2 -6.41 11.43 -29.18
CA ALA A 2 -6.89 11.97 -27.92
C ALA A 2 -8.19 11.26 -27.51
N LEU A 3 -8.39 11.07 -26.22
CA LEU A 3 -9.64 10.52 -25.67
C LEU A 3 -10.39 11.60 -24.92
N HIS A 4 -11.71 11.47 -24.83
CA HIS A 4 -12.57 12.36 -24.10
C HIS A 4 -13.43 11.57 -23.09
N VAL A 5 -13.50 12.08 -21.87
CA VAL A 5 -14.31 11.55 -20.76
C VAL A 5 -15.12 12.69 -20.19
N ARG A 6 -16.44 12.50 -20.05
CA ARG A 6 -17.32 13.40 -19.34
C ARG A 6 -17.98 12.68 -18.19
N GLY A 7 -17.97 13.26 -16.99
CA GLY A 7 -18.57 12.67 -15.80
C GLY A 7 -18.40 13.51 -14.55
N ALA A 8 -18.98 13.07 -13.44
CA ALA A 8 -18.81 13.68 -12.13
C ALA A 8 -17.43 13.32 -11.56
N VAL A 9 -16.51 14.29 -11.50
CA VAL A 9 -15.12 14.06 -11.07
C VAL A 9 -15.01 14.21 -9.55
N LEU A 10 -14.52 13.16 -8.88
CA LEU A 10 -14.29 13.17 -7.44
C LEU A 10 -12.92 13.80 -7.11
N PRO A 11 -12.79 14.42 -5.92
CA PRO A 11 -13.74 14.43 -4.79
C PRO A 11 -14.93 15.38 -4.92
N GLU A 12 -14.87 16.45 -5.72
CA GLU A 12 -15.90 17.49 -5.77
C GLU A 12 -17.26 16.97 -6.27
N GLY A 13 -17.24 16.03 -7.22
CA GLY A 13 -18.44 15.48 -7.83
C GLY A 13 -19.07 16.41 -8.88
N GLU A 14 -18.33 17.43 -9.34
CA GLU A 14 -18.75 18.30 -10.42
C GLU A 14 -18.64 17.57 -11.76
N VAL A 15 -19.64 17.75 -12.62
CA VAL A 15 -19.57 17.23 -13.98
C VAL A 15 -18.57 18.05 -14.79
N ARG A 16 -17.53 17.41 -15.27
CA ARG A 16 -16.45 18.00 -16.06
C ARG A 16 -16.17 17.19 -17.32
N ASP A 17 -15.64 17.88 -18.31
CA ASP A 17 -15.03 17.28 -19.48
C ASP A 17 -13.52 17.19 -19.28
N LEU A 18 -12.96 16.03 -19.57
CA LEU A 18 -11.53 15.72 -19.48
C LEU A 18 -11.06 15.20 -20.84
N TRP A 19 -10.00 15.77 -21.38
CA TRP A 19 -9.32 15.24 -22.56
C TRP A 19 -8.01 14.60 -22.14
N LEU A 20 -7.72 13.41 -22.70
CA LEU A 20 -6.52 12.65 -22.44
C LEU A 20 -5.65 12.69 -23.70
N VAL A 21 -4.49 13.34 -23.59
CA VAL A 21 -3.53 13.51 -24.69
C VAL A 21 -2.23 12.79 -24.30
N GLY A 22 -1.96 11.66 -24.96
CA GLY A 22 -0.90 10.78 -24.48
C GLY A 22 -1.21 10.29 -23.08
N ASP A 23 -0.28 10.44 -22.15
CA ASP A 23 -0.45 10.05 -20.74
C ASP A 23 -0.85 11.22 -19.80
N ARG A 24 -1.38 12.33 -20.37
CA ARG A 24 -1.73 13.54 -19.63
C ARG A 24 -3.19 13.94 -19.79
N VAL A 25 -3.71 14.54 -18.71
CA VAL A 25 -5.04 15.15 -18.67
C VAL A 25 -4.95 16.61 -19.07
N THR A 26 -5.93 17.10 -19.81
CA THR A 26 -6.18 18.52 -20.00
C THR A 26 -7.68 18.82 -19.92
N TYR A 27 -8.03 20.03 -19.46
CA TYR A 27 -9.40 20.55 -19.50
C TYR A 27 -9.70 21.36 -20.76
N GLU A 28 -8.66 21.59 -21.59
CA GLU A 28 -8.84 22.29 -22.87
C GLU A 28 -9.38 21.33 -23.93
N PRO A 29 -10.47 21.71 -24.66
CA PRO A 29 -11.07 20.86 -25.69
C PRO A 29 -10.09 20.47 -26.77
N VAL A 30 -10.02 19.17 -27.07
CA VAL A 30 -9.19 18.61 -28.13
C VAL A 30 -10.05 18.14 -29.28
N ALA A 31 -9.91 18.81 -30.46
CA ALA A 31 -10.69 18.47 -31.65
C ALA A 31 -10.41 17.01 -32.12
N GLY A 32 -11.47 16.28 -32.44
CA GLY A 32 -11.39 14.91 -32.91
C GLY A 32 -11.04 13.88 -31.84
N ALA A 33 -11.13 14.24 -30.55
CA ALA A 33 -11.01 13.28 -29.45
C ALA A 33 -12.16 12.27 -29.48
N GLU A 34 -11.85 11.01 -29.24
CA GLU A 34 -12.85 9.94 -29.12
C GLU A 34 -13.48 9.98 -27.73
N THR A 35 -14.82 10.10 -27.65
CA THR A 35 -15.54 10.02 -26.38
C THR A 35 -15.66 8.56 -25.95
N ILE A 36 -14.98 8.21 -24.84
CA ILE A 36 -14.96 6.84 -24.27
C ILE A 36 -15.90 6.69 -23.07
N SER A 37 -16.35 7.81 -22.49
CA SER A 37 -17.39 7.84 -21.44
C SER A 37 -18.13 9.16 -21.50
N ASP A 38 -19.48 9.12 -21.43
CA ASP A 38 -20.35 10.28 -21.30
C ASP A 38 -21.31 10.01 -20.12
N GLY A 39 -20.90 10.44 -18.93
CA GLY A 39 -21.55 10.20 -17.65
C GLY A 39 -20.72 9.33 -16.72
N GLY A 40 -21.33 8.95 -15.59
CA GLY A 40 -20.67 8.19 -14.52
C GLY A 40 -19.84 9.05 -13.56
N TRP A 41 -19.12 8.35 -12.67
CA TRP A 41 -18.32 8.93 -11.59
C TRP A 41 -16.86 8.66 -11.85
N VAL A 42 -16.09 9.71 -12.03
CA VAL A 42 -14.70 9.66 -12.48
C VAL A 42 -13.77 9.87 -11.27
N LEU A 43 -12.88 8.93 -11.03
CA LEU A 43 -11.86 9.02 -10.00
C LEU A 43 -10.47 8.89 -10.62
N PRO A 44 -9.44 9.51 -10.05
CA PRO A 44 -8.07 9.05 -10.26
C PRO A 44 -7.99 7.55 -9.98
N GLY A 45 -7.20 6.81 -10.74
CA GLY A 45 -7.07 5.36 -10.55
C GLY A 45 -6.76 5.00 -9.10
N LEU A 46 -7.29 3.87 -8.64
CA LEU A 46 -7.08 3.37 -7.29
C LEU A 46 -5.60 3.08 -7.04
N VAL A 47 -5.26 2.99 -5.75
CA VAL A 47 -3.91 2.71 -5.26
C VAL A 47 -3.95 1.49 -4.33
N ASP A 48 -3.00 0.58 -4.51
CA ASP A 48 -2.61 -0.35 -3.46
C ASP A 48 -1.30 0.16 -2.84
N ALA A 49 -1.39 0.69 -1.62
CA ALA A 49 -0.26 1.27 -0.92
C ALA A 49 0.63 0.23 -0.22
N HIS A 50 0.31 -1.05 -0.31
CA HIS A 50 1.10 -2.15 0.23
C HIS A 50 0.80 -3.45 -0.52
N CYS A 51 1.61 -3.78 -1.49
CA CYS A 51 1.60 -5.07 -2.21
C CYS A 51 3.02 -5.51 -2.53
N HIS A 52 3.17 -6.68 -3.12
CA HIS A 52 4.45 -7.31 -3.43
C HIS A 52 4.42 -7.97 -4.81
N LEU A 53 4.85 -7.27 -5.86
CA LEU A 53 4.85 -7.80 -7.23
C LEU A 53 5.84 -8.96 -7.45
N GLY A 54 6.86 -9.05 -6.60
CA GLY A 54 7.84 -10.14 -6.64
C GLY A 54 7.46 -11.36 -5.80
N ILE A 55 6.26 -11.38 -5.17
CA ILE A 55 5.80 -12.45 -4.29
C ILE A 55 4.41 -12.92 -4.74
N ALA A 56 4.28 -14.17 -5.13
CA ALA A 56 3.01 -14.78 -5.49
C ALA A 56 2.25 -15.28 -4.24
N TYR A 57 0.95 -15.52 -4.40
CA TYR A 57 0.11 -16.12 -3.36
C TYR A 57 0.74 -17.39 -2.80
N GLY A 58 0.71 -17.52 -1.46
CA GLY A 58 1.40 -18.58 -0.72
C GLY A 58 2.83 -18.19 -0.32
N ALA A 59 3.19 -16.92 -0.37
CA ALA A 59 4.47 -16.36 0.08
C ALA A 59 5.69 -16.99 -0.62
N ARG A 60 5.60 -17.25 -1.91
CA ARG A 60 6.71 -17.72 -2.75
C ARG A 60 7.21 -16.60 -3.67
N PRO A 61 8.52 -16.51 -3.95
CA PRO A 61 9.00 -15.65 -5.02
C PRO A 61 8.32 -15.97 -6.35
N VAL A 62 8.04 -14.96 -7.16
CA VAL A 62 7.60 -15.18 -8.54
C VAL A 62 8.69 -15.82 -9.38
N THR A 63 8.32 -16.52 -10.45
CA THR A 63 9.23 -17.26 -11.30
C THR A 63 9.99 -16.37 -12.30
N GLY A 64 9.60 -15.11 -12.43
CA GLY A 64 10.23 -14.14 -13.32
C GLY A 64 9.35 -12.94 -13.63
N LEU A 65 9.84 -12.09 -14.53
CA LEU A 65 9.21 -10.83 -14.93
C LEU A 65 7.78 -11.02 -15.48
N ASP A 66 7.53 -12.10 -16.22
CA ASP A 66 6.21 -12.35 -16.81
C ASP A 66 5.15 -12.60 -15.72
N GLU A 67 5.47 -13.40 -14.70
CA GLU A 67 4.55 -13.60 -13.58
C GLU A 67 4.32 -12.30 -12.78
N ALA A 68 5.35 -11.49 -12.55
CA ALA A 68 5.20 -10.18 -11.91
C ALA A 68 4.28 -9.24 -12.74
N ARG A 69 4.40 -9.28 -14.06
CA ARG A 69 3.54 -8.54 -14.99
C ARG A 69 2.08 -9.01 -14.92
N GLU A 70 1.86 -10.33 -14.84
CA GLU A 70 0.51 -10.91 -14.68
C GLU A 70 -0.13 -10.46 -13.36
N LEU A 71 0.62 -10.44 -12.26
CA LEU A 71 0.12 -9.95 -10.96
C LEU A 71 -0.26 -8.47 -11.02
N ALA A 72 0.59 -7.64 -11.63
CA ALA A 72 0.28 -6.22 -11.84
C ALA A 72 -0.96 -6.00 -12.73
N ALA A 73 -1.18 -6.88 -13.71
CA ALA A 73 -2.37 -6.83 -14.58
C ALA A 73 -3.65 -7.17 -13.81
N VAL A 74 -3.58 -8.11 -12.86
CA VAL A 74 -4.73 -8.43 -11.98
C VAL A 74 -5.17 -7.18 -11.20
N ASP A 75 -4.24 -6.43 -10.62
CA ASP A 75 -4.56 -5.18 -9.92
C ASP A 75 -5.13 -4.12 -10.87
N ARG A 76 -4.45 -3.91 -12.02
CA ARG A 76 -4.88 -2.96 -13.06
C ARG A 76 -6.33 -3.19 -13.49
N ASP A 77 -6.70 -4.44 -13.73
CA ASP A 77 -8.01 -4.80 -14.27
C ASP A 77 -9.14 -4.63 -13.25
N THR A 78 -8.80 -4.36 -11.97
CA THR A 78 -9.74 -3.93 -10.92
C THR A 78 -9.76 -2.40 -10.72
N GLY A 79 -9.01 -1.63 -11.53
CA GLY A 79 -8.94 -0.18 -11.44
C GLY A 79 -7.81 0.35 -10.56
N VAL A 80 -6.91 -0.52 -10.08
CA VAL A 80 -5.71 -0.12 -9.34
C VAL A 80 -4.64 0.30 -10.34
N LEU A 81 -4.35 1.60 -10.41
CA LEU A 81 -3.48 2.19 -11.42
C LEU A 81 -2.18 2.77 -10.83
N ALA A 82 -1.99 2.59 -9.52
CA ALA A 82 -0.72 2.83 -8.85
C ALA A 82 -0.52 1.82 -7.73
N LEU A 83 0.71 1.35 -7.57
CA LEU A 83 1.10 0.34 -6.59
C LEU A 83 2.33 0.84 -5.82
N ARG A 84 2.32 0.66 -4.50
CA ARG A 84 3.55 0.69 -3.72
C ARG A 84 3.98 -0.75 -3.45
N ASP A 85 4.99 -1.23 -4.19
CA ASP A 85 5.66 -2.49 -3.89
C ASP A 85 6.46 -2.30 -2.60
N ALA A 86 5.90 -2.83 -1.51
CA ALA A 86 6.44 -2.70 -0.15
C ALA A 86 7.60 -3.65 0.12
N GLY A 87 8.28 -4.09 -0.92
CA GLY A 87 9.44 -4.97 -0.91
C GLY A 87 9.18 -6.27 -1.65
N SER A 88 10.11 -6.62 -2.52
CA SER A 88 10.07 -7.84 -3.33
C SER A 88 11.43 -8.48 -3.40
N PRO A 89 11.55 -9.83 -3.49
CA PRO A 89 12.84 -10.52 -3.64
C PRO A 89 13.61 -10.04 -4.87
N TYR A 90 12.86 -9.62 -5.89
CA TYR A 90 13.34 -9.05 -7.13
C TYR A 90 12.53 -7.78 -7.44
N PRO A 91 13.14 -6.61 -7.60
CA PRO A 91 12.41 -5.34 -7.75
C PRO A 91 11.81 -5.11 -9.15
N TYR A 92 12.20 -5.85 -10.17
CA TYR A 92 11.72 -5.74 -11.56
C TYR A 92 11.59 -4.30 -12.09
N PRO A 93 12.69 -3.53 -12.18
CA PRO A 93 12.64 -2.13 -12.66
C PRO A 93 12.13 -2.02 -14.11
N GLU A 94 12.15 -3.09 -14.88
CA GLU A 94 11.62 -3.17 -16.22
C GLU A 94 10.11 -2.85 -16.29
N LEU A 95 9.39 -3.05 -15.20
CA LEU A 95 7.95 -2.76 -15.11
C LEU A 95 7.61 -1.27 -14.95
N ASP A 96 8.54 -0.41 -14.53
CA ASP A 96 8.25 0.98 -14.15
C ASP A 96 7.61 1.80 -15.26
N ASP A 97 8.09 1.63 -16.49
CA ASP A 97 7.63 2.37 -17.65
C ASP A 97 6.79 1.53 -18.63
N GLU A 98 6.46 0.29 -18.25
CA GLU A 98 5.67 -0.58 -19.11
C GLU A 98 4.22 -0.08 -19.23
N PRO A 99 3.71 0.16 -20.45
CA PRO A 99 2.42 0.84 -20.64
C PRO A 99 1.21 0.13 -20.05
N GLY A 100 1.27 -1.19 -19.90
CA GLY A 100 0.20 -2.03 -19.34
C GLY A 100 0.29 -2.25 -17.84
N VAL A 101 1.31 -1.70 -17.18
CA VAL A 101 1.56 -1.86 -15.74
C VAL A 101 1.16 -0.58 -15.00
N PRO A 102 0.47 -0.67 -13.84
CA PRO A 102 0.22 0.46 -12.95
C PRO A 102 1.50 1.25 -12.64
N ARG A 103 1.37 2.51 -12.22
CA ARG A 103 2.51 3.30 -11.74
C ARG A 103 3.11 2.64 -10.51
N LEU A 104 4.44 2.53 -10.43
CA LEU A 104 5.13 1.83 -9.34
C LEU A 104 5.92 2.79 -8.45
N ALA A 105 5.73 2.64 -7.13
CA ALA A 105 6.65 3.11 -6.11
C ALA A 105 7.25 1.87 -5.42
N ARG A 106 8.57 1.68 -5.45
CA ARG A 106 9.21 0.44 -5.00
C ARG A 106 10.15 0.67 -3.83
N ALA A 107 10.10 -0.24 -2.86
CA ALA A 107 10.95 -0.21 -1.66
C ALA A 107 12.21 -1.09 -1.77
N GLY A 108 12.51 -1.65 -2.94
CA GLY A 108 13.58 -2.63 -3.08
C GLY A 108 13.23 -3.96 -2.42
N ARG A 109 14.16 -4.56 -1.67
CA ARG A 109 13.94 -5.80 -0.91
C ARG A 109 13.71 -5.52 0.57
N HIS A 110 12.97 -6.38 1.25
CA HIS A 110 12.83 -6.34 2.71
C HIS A 110 14.20 -6.52 3.39
N ILE A 111 14.45 -5.76 4.44
CA ILE A 111 15.64 -5.86 5.28
C ILE A 111 15.23 -6.46 6.62
N ALA A 112 15.79 -7.60 6.97
CA ALA A 112 15.46 -8.34 8.19
C ALA A 112 16.71 -8.93 8.85
N PRO A 113 16.71 -9.17 10.18
CA PRO A 113 17.75 -9.96 10.81
C PRO A 113 17.70 -11.42 10.33
N PRO A 114 18.81 -12.19 10.48
CA PRO A 114 18.84 -13.58 10.09
C PRO A 114 17.71 -14.41 10.73
N LYS A 115 16.99 -15.16 9.89
CA LYS A 115 15.87 -16.05 10.30
C LYS A 115 14.68 -15.33 10.95
N ARG A 116 14.58 -14.01 10.78
CA ARG A 116 13.51 -13.17 11.35
C ARG A 116 12.58 -12.60 10.28
N TYR A 117 12.37 -13.35 9.19
CA TYR A 117 11.37 -13.10 8.17
C TYR A 117 11.12 -14.36 7.32
N LEU A 118 10.32 -14.19 6.25
CA LEU A 118 10.06 -15.25 5.27
C LEU A 118 11.37 -15.60 4.53
N ARG A 119 11.64 -16.90 4.44
CA ARG A 119 12.84 -17.40 3.76
C ARG A 119 12.82 -17.01 2.28
N ASP A 120 13.98 -16.64 1.75
CA ASP A 120 14.24 -16.29 0.34
C ASP A 120 13.51 -15.00 -0.13
N ILE A 121 12.79 -14.31 0.76
CA ILE A 121 12.09 -13.05 0.47
C ILE A 121 12.97 -11.85 0.83
N GLY A 122 13.35 -11.72 2.10
CA GLY A 122 14.15 -10.61 2.59
C GLY A 122 15.65 -10.75 2.34
N ILE A 123 16.38 -9.66 2.56
CA ILE A 123 17.83 -9.68 2.76
C ILE A 123 18.05 -9.90 4.24
N GLU A 124 18.77 -10.99 4.60
CA GLU A 124 19.16 -11.24 5.97
C GLU A 124 20.48 -10.51 6.28
N VAL A 125 20.47 -9.59 7.25
CA VAL A 125 21.65 -8.80 7.64
C VAL A 125 21.78 -8.70 9.15
N GLU A 126 23.02 -8.62 9.64
CA GLU A 126 23.29 -8.28 11.04
C GLU A 126 23.13 -6.78 11.29
N ALA A 127 22.88 -6.39 12.54
CA ALA A 127 22.64 -4.98 12.91
C ALA A 127 23.74 -4.02 12.43
N VAL A 128 25.00 -4.47 12.44
CA VAL A 128 26.16 -3.67 12.00
C VAL A 128 26.11 -3.30 10.52
N ASP A 129 25.42 -4.09 9.69
CA ASP A 129 25.36 -3.91 8.22
C ASP A 129 24.05 -3.26 7.77
N VAL A 130 23.14 -2.96 8.69
CA VAL A 130 21.78 -2.48 8.36
C VAL A 130 21.79 -1.16 7.60
N THR A 131 22.59 -0.19 8.02
CA THR A 131 22.68 1.14 7.36
C THR A 131 23.23 1.03 5.93
N ALA A 132 24.29 0.25 5.73
CA ALA A 132 24.84 0.02 4.40
C ALA A 132 23.81 -0.69 3.47
N THR A 133 23.02 -1.61 4.04
CA THR A 133 21.96 -2.29 3.30
C THR A 133 20.81 -1.33 2.97
N VAL A 134 20.43 -0.43 3.88
CA VAL A 134 19.43 0.62 3.64
C VAL A 134 19.86 1.51 2.48
N SER A 135 21.13 2.01 2.46
CA SER A 135 21.68 2.78 1.34
C SER A 135 21.58 2.01 0.01
N ALA A 136 21.94 0.73 0.01
CA ALA A 136 21.87 -0.09 -1.19
C ALA A 136 20.42 -0.29 -1.68
N GLN A 137 19.45 -0.49 -0.77
CA GLN A 137 18.04 -0.63 -1.13
C GLN A 137 17.40 0.71 -1.53
N ALA A 138 17.82 1.83 -0.95
CA ALA A 138 17.42 3.17 -1.38
C ALA A 138 17.80 3.43 -2.85
N ALA A 139 18.99 2.99 -3.26
CA ALA A 139 19.43 3.10 -4.64
C ALA A 139 18.72 2.14 -5.61
N ALA A 140 18.21 1.00 -5.12
CA ALA A 140 17.49 0.00 -5.92
C ALA A 140 15.98 0.29 -6.01
N GLY A 141 15.44 1.04 -5.06
CA GLY A 141 14.03 1.44 -5.01
C GLY A 141 13.71 2.72 -5.76
N THR A 142 12.46 3.18 -5.63
CA THR A 142 11.99 4.44 -6.20
C THR A 142 11.34 5.32 -5.10
N GLY A 143 12.16 5.69 -4.10
CA GLY A 143 11.76 6.60 -3.03
C GLY A 143 11.35 5.94 -1.72
N TRP A 144 11.53 4.64 -1.57
CA TRP A 144 11.22 3.90 -0.35
C TRP A 144 12.28 2.85 -0.01
N VAL A 145 12.37 2.51 1.28
CA VAL A 145 13.02 1.30 1.78
C VAL A 145 12.05 0.55 2.71
N LYS A 146 12.19 -0.77 2.81
CA LYS A 146 11.33 -1.61 3.66
C LYS A 146 12.16 -2.36 4.68
N LEU A 147 11.86 -2.15 5.96
CA LEU A 147 12.41 -2.90 7.07
C LEU A 147 11.34 -3.83 7.68
N VAL A 148 11.79 -4.95 8.24
CA VAL A 148 10.97 -5.86 9.04
C VAL A 148 11.20 -5.53 10.50
N GLY A 149 10.21 -4.96 11.14
CA GLY A 149 10.32 -4.45 12.50
C GLY A 149 10.13 -5.48 13.58
N ASP A 150 9.30 -6.50 13.35
CA ASP A 150 9.15 -7.64 14.25
C ASP A 150 8.87 -8.92 13.48
N TRP A 151 9.04 -10.02 14.15
CA TRP A 151 8.67 -11.37 13.70
C TRP A 151 8.57 -12.28 14.89
N ILE A 152 8.00 -13.50 14.70
CA ILE A 152 8.03 -14.51 15.76
C ILE A 152 9.48 -14.83 16.14
N ASP A 153 9.82 -14.68 17.42
CA ASP A 153 11.04 -15.21 18.00
C ASP A 153 10.76 -16.56 18.66
N ARG A 154 11.30 -17.60 18.06
CA ARG A 154 11.05 -18.98 18.51
C ARG A 154 11.66 -19.29 19.87
N SER A 155 12.64 -18.50 20.32
CA SER A 155 13.24 -18.65 21.66
C SER A 155 12.37 -18.04 22.75
N VAL A 156 11.65 -16.96 22.40
CA VAL A 156 10.67 -16.27 23.27
C VAL A 156 9.30 -16.95 23.18
N GLY A 157 8.98 -17.54 22.04
CA GLY A 157 7.70 -18.16 21.73
C GLY A 157 6.59 -17.15 21.45
N ASP A 158 6.94 -15.92 21.06
CA ASP A 158 6.06 -14.81 20.77
C ASP A 158 6.66 -13.86 19.71
N LEU A 159 5.92 -12.82 19.31
CA LEU A 159 6.47 -11.68 18.56
C LEU A 159 7.56 -10.99 19.41
N ALA A 160 8.59 -10.54 18.73
CA ALA A 160 9.63 -9.72 19.36
C ALA A 160 10.20 -8.72 18.33
N PRO A 161 10.73 -7.55 18.76
CA PRO A 161 11.41 -6.62 17.86
C PRO A 161 12.56 -7.28 17.09
N SER A 162 12.70 -6.91 15.84
CA SER A 162 13.80 -7.34 14.96
C SER A 162 15.08 -6.56 15.21
N TRP A 163 14.95 -5.31 15.65
CA TRP A 163 16.02 -4.34 15.83
C TRP A 163 15.88 -3.65 17.18
N ASP A 164 16.97 -3.29 17.79
CA ASP A 164 16.96 -2.34 18.91
C ASP A 164 16.71 -0.90 18.42
N ALA A 165 16.41 -0.01 19.34
CA ALA A 165 16.07 1.39 19.04
C ALA A 165 17.22 2.16 18.37
N GLU A 166 18.48 1.89 18.74
CA GLU A 166 19.66 2.53 18.16
C GLU A 166 19.84 2.13 16.71
N THR A 167 19.82 0.85 16.42
CA THR A 167 19.96 0.28 15.07
C THR A 167 18.85 0.79 14.15
N LEU A 168 17.60 0.78 14.61
CA LEU A 168 16.47 1.23 13.77
C LEU A 168 16.51 2.74 13.54
N THR A 169 16.88 3.53 14.55
CA THR A 169 17.03 4.99 14.40
C THR A 169 18.12 5.32 13.36
N ALA A 170 19.25 4.61 13.41
CA ALA A 170 20.32 4.78 12.43
C ALA A 170 19.85 4.37 11.01
N ALA A 171 19.11 3.28 10.88
CA ALA A 171 18.56 2.81 9.61
C ALA A 171 17.59 3.82 8.97
N VAL A 172 16.70 4.41 9.78
CA VAL A 172 15.74 5.44 9.32
C VAL A 172 16.48 6.73 8.94
N ALA A 173 17.46 7.15 9.76
CA ALA A 173 18.27 8.33 9.44
C ALA A 173 19.05 8.16 8.13
N GLU A 174 19.56 6.97 7.85
CA GLU A 174 20.24 6.65 6.59
C GLU A 174 19.28 6.70 5.39
N ALA A 175 18.06 6.17 5.53
CA ALA A 175 17.04 6.28 4.49
C ALA A 175 16.73 7.75 4.17
N HIS A 176 16.53 8.58 5.20
CA HIS A 176 16.28 10.01 5.04
C HIS A 176 17.48 10.75 4.43
N ALA A 177 18.71 10.40 4.82
CA ALA A 177 19.93 10.94 4.23
C ALA A 177 20.07 10.59 2.73
N ALA A 178 19.57 9.42 2.33
CA ALA A 178 19.49 9.00 0.94
C ALA A 178 18.30 9.64 0.17
N GLY A 179 17.48 10.47 0.82
CA GLY A 179 16.32 11.13 0.22
C GLY A 179 15.11 10.22 -0.01
N VAL A 180 15.04 9.06 0.69
CA VAL A 180 13.93 8.11 0.58
C VAL A 180 13.20 7.96 1.92
N ARG A 181 11.99 7.42 1.86
CA ARG A 181 11.12 7.15 3.02
C ARG A 181 11.29 5.72 3.52
N ALA A 182 11.13 5.53 4.84
CA ALA A 182 11.21 4.23 5.49
C ALA A 182 9.81 3.68 5.81
N ALA A 183 9.49 2.49 5.29
CA ALA A 183 8.30 1.73 5.61
C ALA A 183 8.69 0.51 6.46
N VAL A 184 7.94 0.21 7.52
CA VAL A 184 8.29 -0.85 8.45
C VAL A 184 7.10 -1.77 8.76
N HIS A 185 7.31 -3.09 8.52
CA HIS A 185 6.39 -4.15 8.95
C HIS A 185 6.39 -4.26 10.47
N THR A 186 5.21 -4.28 11.09
CA THR A 186 5.11 -4.48 12.55
C THR A 186 3.73 -4.94 13.00
N PHE A 187 3.71 -5.86 13.96
CA PHE A 187 2.51 -6.36 14.61
C PHE A 187 2.49 -6.05 16.11
N SER A 188 3.62 -6.20 16.81
CA SER A 188 3.68 -6.14 18.27
C SER A 188 3.73 -4.71 18.83
N GLU A 189 3.29 -4.56 20.07
CA GLU A 189 3.29 -3.29 20.80
C GLU A 189 4.72 -2.75 21.01
N GLU A 190 5.65 -3.63 21.40
CA GLU A 190 7.04 -3.24 21.65
C GLU A 190 7.74 -2.78 20.38
N ALA A 191 7.55 -3.50 19.28
CA ALA A 191 8.19 -3.17 18.02
C ALA A 191 7.65 -1.86 17.43
N VAL A 192 6.33 -1.67 17.42
CA VAL A 192 5.74 -0.44 16.86
C VAL A 192 6.15 0.82 17.65
N GLU A 193 6.35 0.70 18.98
CA GLU A 193 6.87 1.80 19.79
C GLU A 193 8.28 2.20 19.34
N ILE A 194 9.17 1.23 19.16
CA ILE A 194 10.54 1.48 18.66
C ILE A 194 10.50 2.19 17.31
N MET A 195 9.64 1.75 16.40
CA MET A 195 9.55 2.28 15.04
C MET A 195 9.01 3.69 14.97
N VAL A 196 7.91 3.97 15.65
CA VAL A 196 7.32 5.31 15.69
C VAL A 196 8.33 6.30 16.29
N ARG A 197 9.04 5.90 17.35
CA ARG A 197 10.08 6.74 17.98
C ARG A 197 11.30 6.95 17.10
N ALA A 198 11.69 5.95 16.30
CA ALA A 198 12.77 6.06 15.31
C ALA A 198 12.42 7.00 14.15
N GLY A 199 11.16 7.37 13.96
CA GLY A 199 10.73 8.35 12.97
C GLY A 199 10.47 7.77 11.59
N VAL A 200 9.92 6.55 11.51
CA VAL A 200 9.50 5.93 10.24
C VAL A 200 8.41 6.76 9.54
N ASP A 201 8.35 6.70 8.23
CA ASP A 201 7.37 7.44 7.42
C ASP A 201 6.06 6.67 7.25
N SER A 202 6.11 5.34 7.32
CA SER A 202 4.96 4.47 7.16
C SER A 202 5.05 3.25 8.06
N VAL A 203 4.01 3.06 8.89
CA VAL A 203 3.79 1.85 9.69
C VAL A 203 2.90 0.92 8.89
N GLU A 204 3.39 -0.27 8.61
CA GLU A 204 2.64 -1.30 7.90
C GLU A 204 1.99 -2.23 8.93
N HIS A 205 0.70 -2.53 8.72
CA HIS A 205 -0.14 -3.27 9.65
C HIS A 205 -0.42 -2.48 10.93
N GLY A 206 0.52 -2.37 11.86
CA GLY A 206 0.41 -1.51 13.04
C GLY A 206 -0.56 -2.02 14.11
N THR A 207 -0.80 -3.35 14.19
CA THR A 207 -1.78 -3.95 15.13
C THR A 207 -1.46 -3.67 16.60
N GLY A 208 -0.17 -3.39 16.90
CA GLY A 208 0.34 -3.08 18.24
C GLY A 208 0.20 -1.61 18.68
N LEU A 209 -0.33 -0.71 17.85
CA LEU A 209 -0.43 0.72 18.18
C LEU A 209 -1.24 0.96 19.46
N SER A 210 -0.72 1.85 20.31
CA SER A 210 -1.40 2.44 21.48
C SER A 210 -1.88 3.86 21.15
N LEU A 211 -2.76 4.42 21.97
CA LEU A 211 -3.26 5.79 21.78
C LEU A 211 -2.12 6.82 21.80
N ASP A 212 -1.15 6.68 22.70
CA ASP A 212 -0.02 7.61 22.80
C ASP A 212 0.85 7.57 21.51
N LEU A 213 1.03 6.39 20.90
CA LEU A 213 1.76 6.25 19.66
C LEU A 213 0.96 6.77 18.45
N ILE A 214 -0.36 6.62 18.46
CA ILE A 214 -1.27 7.19 17.46
C ILE A 214 -1.14 8.72 17.45
N ASP A 215 -1.18 9.36 18.64
CA ASP A 215 -0.98 10.81 18.76
C ASP A 215 0.39 11.26 18.27
N GLU A 216 1.43 10.46 18.50
CA GLU A 216 2.77 10.71 17.98
C GLU A 216 2.82 10.63 16.47
N MET A 217 2.21 9.59 15.86
CA MET A 217 2.12 9.42 14.41
C MET A 217 1.39 10.59 13.77
N ALA A 218 0.25 11.02 14.33
CA ALA A 218 -0.52 12.16 13.84
C ALA A 218 0.33 13.45 13.84
N ARG A 219 1.06 13.73 14.93
CA ARG A 219 1.94 14.91 15.02
C ARG A 219 3.12 14.89 14.03
N ARG A 220 3.64 13.70 13.70
CA ARG A 220 4.75 13.53 12.77
C ARG A 220 4.31 13.41 11.31
N GLY A 221 3.03 13.12 11.06
CA GLY A 221 2.54 12.78 9.73
C GLY A 221 2.97 11.37 9.27
N THR A 222 3.33 10.49 10.22
CA THR A 222 3.63 9.08 9.93
C THR A 222 2.36 8.39 9.46
N ALA A 223 2.41 7.74 8.31
CA ALA A 223 1.26 7.06 7.72
C ALA A 223 1.02 5.68 8.35
N LEU A 224 -0.23 5.25 8.33
CA LEU A 224 -0.64 3.86 8.61
C LEU A 224 -1.18 3.22 7.34
N VAL A 225 -0.66 2.04 6.99
CA VAL A 225 -1.24 1.17 5.95
C VAL A 225 -1.71 -0.12 6.63
N PRO A 226 -2.98 -0.20 7.04
CA PRO A 226 -3.44 -1.19 8.01
C PRO A 226 -3.57 -2.61 7.47
N THR A 227 -3.78 -2.80 6.16
CA THR A 227 -3.92 -4.11 5.52
C THR A 227 -4.91 -5.03 6.26
N MET A 228 -6.10 -4.51 6.56
CA MET A 228 -7.10 -5.21 7.37
C MET A 228 -7.44 -6.60 6.83
N ILE A 229 -7.46 -6.73 5.51
CA ILE A 229 -7.69 -8.01 4.83
C ILE A 229 -6.63 -9.06 5.20
N ASN A 230 -5.37 -8.65 5.41
CA ASN A 230 -4.32 -9.56 5.84
C ASN A 230 -4.45 -9.89 7.34
N ILE A 231 -4.85 -8.92 8.17
CA ILE A 231 -5.00 -9.14 9.61
C ILE A 231 -6.09 -10.17 9.93
N GLU A 232 -7.11 -10.31 9.08
CA GLU A 232 -8.10 -11.38 9.22
C GLU A 232 -7.48 -12.79 9.21
N ASN A 233 -6.33 -12.99 8.53
CA ASN A 233 -5.63 -14.26 8.49
C ASN A 233 -4.96 -14.65 9.82
N PHE A 234 -4.85 -13.71 10.78
CA PHE A 234 -4.20 -13.98 12.08
C PHE A 234 -4.85 -15.15 12.83
N GLY A 235 -6.17 -15.36 12.67
CA GLY A 235 -6.84 -16.53 13.24
C GLY A 235 -6.25 -17.84 12.74
N GLY A 236 -6.10 -17.98 11.41
CA GLY A 236 -5.53 -19.19 10.81
C GLY A 236 -4.04 -19.37 11.13
N ILE A 237 -3.28 -18.27 11.23
CA ILE A 237 -1.86 -18.29 11.64
C ILE A 237 -1.77 -18.75 13.11
N ALA A 238 -2.61 -18.21 13.99
CA ALA A 238 -2.67 -18.59 15.40
C ALA A 238 -2.98 -20.09 15.58
N ASP A 239 -3.97 -20.62 14.85
CA ASP A 239 -4.35 -22.01 14.92
C ASP A 239 -3.23 -22.95 14.50
N GLN A 240 -2.47 -22.63 13.46
CA GLN A 240 -1.30 -23.38 13.02
C GLN A 240 -0.14 -23.35 14.04
N ALA A 241 0.00 -22.23 14.74
CA ALA A 241 1.07 -22.02 15.71
C ALA A 241 0.74 -22.58 17.11
N ARG A 242 -0.53 -22.71 17.46
CA ARG A 242 -1.06 -22.93 18.82
C ARG A 242 -0.40 -24.05 19.61
N VAL A 243 -0.14 -25.19 18.96
CA VAL A 243 0.48 -26.35 19.64
C VAL A 243 1.92 -26.07 20.03
N ARG A 244 2.66 -25.33 19.20
CA ARG A 244 4.10 -25.09 19.40
C ARG A 244 4.38 -23.77 20.13
N PHE A 245 3.56 -22.75 19.87
CA PHE A 245 3.73 -21.39 20.35
C PHE A 245 2.38 -20.84 20.86
N PRO A 246 1.83 -21.35 21.95
CA PRO A 246 0.49 -20.96 22.41
C PRO A 246 0.42 -19.46 22.77
N ARG A 247 1.46 -18.90 23.37
CA ARG A 247 1.52 -17.47 23.71
C ARG A 247 1.42 -16.60 22.46
N TYR A 248 2.21 -16.91 21.42
CA TYR A 248 2.12 -16.22 20.13
C TYR A 248 0.73 -16.33 19.51
N ALA A 249 0.13 -17.52 19.57
CA ALA A 249 -1.21 -17.73 19.01
C ALA A 249 -2.28 -16.85 19.70
N ASP A 250 -2.25 -16.80 21.04
CA ASP A 250 -3.18 -15.97 21.82
C ASP A 250 -2.93 -14.47 21.58
N HIS A 251 -1.66 -14.07 21.47
CA HIS A 251 -1.27 -12.69 21.15
C HIS A 251 -1.78 -12.26 19.76
N MET A 252 -1.57 -13.07 18.71
CA MET A 252 -2.05 -12.79 17.36
C MET A 252 -3.57 -12.61 17.32
N VAL A 253 -4.33 -13.43 18.05
CA VAL A 253 -5.78 -13.29 18.14
C VAL A 253 -6.15 -11.96 18.83
N ALA A 254 -5.50 -11.62 19.94
CA ALA A 254 -5.76 -10.38 20.66
C ALA A 254 -5.45 -9.13 19.81
N LEU A 255 -4.35 -9.15 19.05
CA LEU A 255 -3.99 -8.09 18.12
C LEU A 255 -5.05 -7.90 17.02
N ARG A 256 -5.50 -9.00 16.40
CA ARG A 256 -6.55 -8.99 15.38
C ARG A 256 -7.85 -8.39 15.92
N ASP A 257 -8.30 -8.88 17.10
CA ASP A 257 -9.64 -8.56 17.62
C ASP A 257 -9.75 -7.08 18.03
N ARG A 258 -8.67 -6.45 18.48
CA ARG A 258 -8.64 -5.03 18.82
C ARG A 258 -8.41 -4.10 17.62
N PHE A 259 -7.90 -4.61 16.50
CA PHE A 259 -7.35 -3.80 15.43
C PHE A 259 -8.36 -2.84 14.75
N PRO A 260 -9.63 -3.20 14.50
CA PRO A 260 -10.61 -2.24 13.97
C PRO A 260 -10.72 -0.96 14.81
N GLY A 261 -10.70 -1.10 16.14
CA GLY A 261 -10.71 0.05 17.05
C GLY A 261 -9.41 0.87 17.00
N VAL A 262 -8.26 0.24 16.76
CA VAL A 262 -6.98 0.93 16.58
C VAL A 262 -7.01 1.77 15.30
N VAL A 263 -7.52 1.22 14.19
CA VAL A 263 -7.65 1.93 12.91
C VAL A 263 -8.61 3.11 13.02
N GLN A 264 -9.75 2.94 13.69
CA GLN A 264 -10.69 4.03 13.97
C GLN A 264 -10.02 5.14 14.80
N ALA A 265 -9.35 4.79 15.89
CA ALA A 265 -8.67 5.77 16.75
C ALA A 265 -7.55 6.51 16.00
N ALA A 266 -6.80 5.82 15.13
CA ALA A 266 -5.80 6.45 14.28
C ALA A 266 -6.41 7.48 13.33
N HIS A 267 -7.54 7.15 12.70
CA HIS A 267 -8.27 8.09 11.85
C HIS A 267 -8.76 9.31 12.63
N GLU A 268 -9.41 9.09 13.79
CA GLU A 268 -9.94 10.16 14.65
C GLU A 268 -8.83 11.11 15.15
N ALA A 269 -7.62 10.61 15.37
CA ALA A 269 -6.44 11.39 15.74
C ALA A 269 -5.80 12.13 14.56
N GLY A 270 -6.24 11.89 13.32
CA GLY A 270 -5.70 12.52 12.11
C GLY A 270 -4.44 11.86 11.54
N VAL A 271 -4.17 10.60 11.88
CA VAL A 271 -3.10 9.80 11.24
C VAL A 271 -3.46 9.62 9.76
N PRO A 272 -2.56 9.91 8.81
CA PRO A 272 -2.77 9.58 7.40
C PRO A 272 -2.92 8.06 7.21
N ILE A 273 -4.06 7.62 6.68
CA ILE A 273 -4.34 6.20 6.43
C ILE A 273 -4.44 5.97 4.93
N TYR A 274 -3.77 4.92 4.42
CA TYR A 274 -3.84 4.54 3.01
C TYR A 274 -4.22 3.08 2.84
N VAL A 275 -5.02 2.81 1.80
CA VAL A 275 -5.45 1.45 1.44
C VAL A 275 -4.26 0.65 0.96
N GLY A 276 -4.04 -0.52 1.54
CA GLY A 276 -3.04 -1.48 1.12
C GLY A 276 -3.48 -2.90 1.46
N THR A 277 -3.20 -3.88 0.59
CA THR A 277 -3.76 -5.22 0.72
C THR A 277 -2.81 -6.24 1.32
N ASP A 278 -1.50 -6.00 1.25
CA ASP A 278 -0.45 -6.99 1.49
C ASP A 278 -0.55 -8.18 0.50
N ALA A 279 -1.00 -7.90 -0.74
CA ALA A 279 -1.06 -8.89 -1.80
C ALA A 279 0.36 -9.41 -2.14
N GLY A 280 0.45 -10.71 -2.40
CA GLY A 280 1.70 -11.42 -2.65
C GLY A 280 2.12 -12.36 -1.52
N GLY A 281 1.54 -12.27 -0.31
CA GLY A 281 1.79 -13.18 0.80
C GLY A 281 0.61 -14.15 1.00
N GLY A 282 -0.19 -13.86 2.02
CA GLY A 282 -1.44 -14.55 2.30
C GLY A 282 -2.64 -14.06 1.49
N ILE A 283 -2.50 -12.96 0.76
CA ILE A 283 -3.56 -12.27 0.01
C ILE A 283 -3.26 -12.35 -1.49
N ARG A 284 -4.30 -12.53 -2.31
CA ARG A 284 -4.19 -12.45 -3.77
C ARG A 284 -4.23 -11.00 -4.23
N HIS A 285 -3.60 -10.68 -5.36
CA HIS A 285 -3.75 -9.39 -6.02
C HIS A 285 -5.21 -9.13 -6.43
N GLY A 286 -5.56 -7.87 -6.66
CA GLY A 286 -6.91 -7.44 -7.07
C GLY A 286 -7.91 -7.29 -5.91
N GLN A 287 -7.44 -7.11 -4.66
CA GLN A 287 -8.31 -7.06 -3.47
C GLN A 287 -8.46 -5.65 -2.86
N VAL A 288 -8.06 -4.59 -3.55
CA VAL A 288 -8.16 -3.21 -3.03
C VAL A 288 -9.60 -2.83 -2.67
N ALA A 289 -10.58 -3.22 -3.49
CA ALA A 289 -11.99 -2.96 -3.19
C ALA A 289 -12.45 -3.62 -1.88
N GLU A 290 -11.91 -4.80 -1.56
CA GLU A 290 -12.20 -5.51 -0.32
C GLU A 290 -11.57 -4.83 0.90
N GLU A 291 -10.36 -4.30 0.77
CA GLU A 291 -9.71 -3.49 1.82
C GLU A 291 -10.47 -2.17 2.06
N VAL A 292 -10.90 -1.49 1.00
CA VAL A 292 -11.75 -0.29 1.07
C VAL A 292 -12.99 -0.53 1.93
N LEU A 293 -13.67 -1.65 1.71
CA LEU A 293 -14.89 -1.99 2.48
C LEU A 293 -14.59 -2.32 3.94
N ARG A 294 -13.44 -2.94 4.24
CA ARG A 294 -13.02 -3.23 5.62
C ARG A 294 -12.67 -1.97 6.40
N LEU A 295 -11.98 -1.03 5.77
CA LEU A 295 -11.69 0.25 6.39
C LEU A 295 -12.98 1.01 6.72
N HIS A 296 -13.93 1.02 5.78
CA HIS A 296 -15.24 1.61 6.04
C HIS A 296 -15.98 0.90 7.19
N ALA A 297 -15.97 -0.43 7.21
CA ALA A 297 -16.57 -1.23 8.28
C ALA A 297 -15.88 -1.01 9.64
N ALA A 298 -14.60 -0.63 9.66
CA ALA A 298 -13.86 -0.23 10.86
C ALA A 298 -14.19 1.19 11.33
N GLY A 299 -15.11 1.91 10.67
CA GLY A 299 -15.57 3.23 11.08
C GLY A 299 -14.99 4.41 10.32
N ILE A 300 -14.15 4.18 9.30
CA ILE A 300 -13.63 5.28 8.47
C ILE A 300 -14.76 5.82 7.56
N PRO A 301 -15.02 7.13 7.53
CA PRO A 301 -16.04 7.72 6.64
C PRO A 301 -15.77 7.43 5.17
N THR A 302 -16.84 7.23 4.38
CA THR A 302 -16.73 6.87 2.96
C THR A 302 -15.84 7.81 2.16
N ALA A 303 -15.93 9.13 2.39
CA ALA A 303 -15.11 10.11 1.69
C ALA A 303 -13.61 9.93 1.96
N ASP A 304 -13.25 9.62 3.22
CA ASP A 304 -11.88 9.44 3.65
C ASP A 304 -11.30 8.11 3.16
N VAL A 305 -12.12 7.04 3.14
CA VAL A 305 -11.74 5.75 2.54
C VAL A 305 -11.49 5.90 1.05
N LEU A 306 -12.34 6.63 0.32
CA LEU A 306 -12.13 6.89 -1.12
C LEU A 306 -10.87 7.72 -1.35
N ALA A 307 -10.62 8.74 -0.50
CA ALA A 307 -9.38 9.51 -0.56
C ALA A 307 -8.15 8.62 -0.31
N SER A 308 -8.22 7.75 0.70
CA SER A 308 -7.13 6.83 1.05
C SER A 308 -6.86 5.75 -0.01
N ALA A 309 -7.86 5.45 -0.85
CA ALA A 309 -7.77 4.47 -1.94
C ALA A 309 -7.43 5.11 -3.30
N SER A 310 -7.50 6.43 -3.45
CA SER A 310 -7.38 7.10 -4.76
C SER A 310 -6.54 8.38 -4.64
N TRP A 311 -7.16 9.56 -4.68
CA TRP A 311 -6.45 10.83 -4.82
C TRP A 311 -5.48 11.16 -3.69
N GLY A 312 -5.81 10.84 -2.45
CA GLY A 312 -4.94 11.04 -1.29
C GLY A 312 -3.70 10.13 -1.34
N ALA A 313 -3.91 8.83 -1.60
CA ALA A 313 -2.80 7.88 -1.74
C ALA A 313 -1.91 8.20 -2.95
N ARG A 314 -2.50 8.62 -4.09
CA ARG A 314 -1.74 9.08 -5.25
C ARG A 314 -0.87 10.29 -4.93
N ALA A 315 -1.42 11.28 -4.24
CA ALA A 315 -0.67 12.45 -3.80
C ALA A 315 0.48 12.07 -2.85
N TRP A 316 0.22 11.17 -1.91
CA TRP A 316 1.24 10.65 -0.99
C TRP A 316 2.38 9.92 -1.70
N LEU A 317 2.09 9.17 -2.76
CA LEU A 317 3.10 8.49 -3.57
C LEU A 317 3.76 9.38 -4.63
N GLY A 318 3.30 10.64 -4.80
CA GLY A 318 3.85 11.57 -5.78
C GLY A 318 3.29 11.38 -7.20
N PHE A 319 2.14 10.73 -7.33
CA PHE A 319 1.44 10.55 -8.61
C PHE A 319 0.31 11.57 -8.76
N PRO A 320 0.46 12.61 -9.62
CA PRO A 320 -0.59 13.61 -9.80
C PRO A 320 -1.94 13.00 -10.18
N GLY A 321 -3.03 13.54 -9.62
CA GLY A 321 -4.39 13.16 -9.95
C GLY A 321 -4.91 13.80 -11.24
N LEU A 322 -6.26 13.87 -11.36
CA LEU A 322 -6.96 14.43 -12.51
C LEU A 322 -6.97 15.97 -12.47
N VAL A 323 -5.81 16.56 -12.64
CA VAL A 323 -5.58 18.01 -12.74
C VAL A 323 -5.00 18.35 -14.10
N GLU A 324 -4.99 19.64 -14.48
CA GLU A 324 -4.34 20.07 -15.74
C GLU A 324 -2.86 19.61 -15.76
N GLY A 325 -2.47 18.93 -16.82
CA GLY A 325 -1.15 18.31 -16.95
C GLY A 325 -0.91 17.06 -16.07
N GLY A 326 -1.91 16.65 -15.29
CA GLY A 326 -1.84 15.45 -14.43
C GLY A 326 -1.82 14.15 -15.23
N LEU A 327 -1.72 13.02 -14.54
CA LEU A 327 -1.62 11.71 -15.17
C LEU A 327 -2.99 11.22 -15.70
N ALA A 328 -3.02 10.71 -16.93
CA ALA A 328 -4.21 10.14 -17.56
C ALA A 328 -4.44 8.69 -17.08
N ASP A 329 -4.59 8.54 -15.76
CA ASP A 329 -4.87 7.30 -15.06
C ASP A 329 -6.19 7.49 -14.29
N LEU A 330 -7.28 6.94 -14.81
CA LEU A 330 -8.61 7.13 -14.23
C LEU A 330 -9.48 5.87 -14.30
N VAL A 331 -10.45 5.84 -13.41
CA VAL A 331 -11.54 4.87 -13.42
C VAL A 331 -12.87 5.58 -13.49
N VAL A 332 -13.85 4.99 -14.18
CA VAL A 332 -15.23 5.49 -14.22
C VAL A 332 -16.16 4.43 -13.64
N TYR A 333 -16.98 4.83 -12.69
CA TYR A 333 -17.99 3.98 -12.07
C TYR A 333 -19.41 4.36 -12.53
N PRO A 334 -20.34 3.39 -12.62
CA PRO A 334 -21.70 3.65 -13.08
C PRO A 334 -22.58 4.38 -12.05
N ALA A 335 -22.19 4.36 -10.77
CA ALA A 335 -22.91 4.99 -9.66
C ALA A 335 -21.94 5.71 -8.71
N ASP A 336 -22.48 6.58 -7.85
CA ASP A 336 -21.70 7.36 -6.89
C ASP A 336 -21.09 6.46 -5.79
N PRO A 337 -19.78 6.25 -5.76
CA PRO A 337 -19.14 5.43 -4.72
C PRO A 337 -19.22 6.06 -3.32
N ARG A 338 -19.57 7.35 -3.20
CA ARG A 338 -19.81 8.01 -1.91
C ARG A 338 -21.12 7.57 -1.28
N THR A 339 -22.08 7.12 -2.09
CA THR A 339 -23.40 6.64 -1.64
C THR A 339 -23.49 5.11 -1.56
N ASP A 340 -22.78 4.43 -2.43
CA ASP A 340 -22.61 2.98 -2.42
C ASP A 340 -21.14 2.61 -2.69
N LEU A 341 -20.41 2.39 -1.60
CA LEU A 341 -18.99 2.08 -1.67
C LEU A 341 -18.70 0.75 -2.39
N ALA A 342 -19.66 -0.19 -2.44
CA ALA A 342 -19.47 -1.47 -3.12
C ALA A 342 -19.29 -1.34 -4.65
N VAL A 343 -19.66 -0.20 -5.21
CA VAL A 343 -19.47 0.14 -6.64
C VAL A 343 -17.99 0.09 -7.05
N VAL A 344 -17.05 0.32 -6.12
CA VAL A 344 -15.61 0.28 -6.43
C VAL A 344 -15.11 -1.08 -6.92
N ARG A 345 -15.90 -2.15 -6.71
CA ARG A 345 -15.61 -3.50 -7.24
C ARG A 345 -15.77 -3.64 -8.76
N ALA A 346 -16.53 -2.73 -9.38
CA ALA A 346 -16.95 -2.90 -10.78
C ALA A 346 -16.77 -1.60 -11.58
N PRO A 347 -15.54 -1.20 -11.91
CA PRO A 347 -15.30 -0.07 -12.79
C PRO A 347 -15.91 -0.31 -14.18
N GLN A 348 -16.57 0.69 -14.72
CA GLN A 348 -17.15 0.66 -16.08
C GLN A 348 -16.08 0.98 -17.14
N ARG A 349 -15.12 1.83 -16.81
CA ARG A 349 -13.98 2.17 -17.65
C ARG A 349 -12.73 2.25 -16.79
N ILE A 350 -11.63 1.77 -17.35
CA ILE A 350 -10.28 1.91 -16.79
C ILE A 350 -9.40 2.50 -17.89
N VAL A 351 -8.73 3.60 -17.57
CA VAL A 351 -7.74 4.22 -18.44
C VAL A 351 -6.42 4.32 -17.71
N LEU A 352 -5.38 3.72 -18.23
CA LEU A 352 -4.02 3.75 -17.70
C LEU A 352 -3.07 4.36 -18.73
N ARG A 353 -2.30 5.38 -18.33
CA ARG A 353 -1.36 6.10 -19.19
C ARG A 353 -2.02 6.58 -20.50
N GLY A 354 -3.29 7.04 -20.39
CA GLY A 354 -4.08 7.49 -21.54
C GLY A 354 -4.51 6.40 -22.53
N ARG A 355 -4.44 5.14 -22.12
CA ARG A 355 -4.90 3.98 -22.90
C ARG A 355 -6.10 3.34 -22.23
N VAL A 356 -7.14 3.07 -22.99
CA VAL A 356 -8.30 2.31 -22.51
C VAL A 356 -7.89 0.87 -22.25
N ILE A 357 -8.17 0.38 -21.04
CA ILE A 357 -7.97 -1.00 -20.62
C ILE A 357 -9.28 -1.77 -20.77
N ILE A 358 -10.38 -1.23 -20.23
CA ILE A 358 -11.77 -1.72 -20.41
C ILE A 358 -12.73 -0.55 -20.63
#